data_1ba44f5ea52b107d2d06c55176c3cd65
#
_entry.id   1ba44f5ea52b107d2d06c55176c3cd65
#
_cell.length_a   1.000
_cell.length_b   1.000
_cell.length_c   1.000
_cell.angle_alpha   90.00
_cell.angle_beta   90.00
_cell.angle_gamma   90.00
#
_symmetry.space_group_name_H-M   'P 1'
#
loop_
_entity.id
_entity.type
_entity.pdbx_description
1 polymer ?
#
loop_
_entity_poly.entity_id
_entity_poly.type
_entity_poly.pdbx_seq_one_letter_code
_entity_poly.pdbx_strand_id
1 'polypeptide(L)'
;MPGIRFITSDTGVASAKVSALLLGFQCPIHIGGCISVDHRHGSTIADFEKALDQLFAQFGDNIAQLQNLLDIHLAYPVNAMTRVCKKLCMPKKAAVEAIQMFEMSYGGGSATAHDVFMAMQEIMFTMRAEKASESKMISLEENMARALTLRWSDYDLARKVEY
;
A
#
# COMPACT_ATOMS: atom_id res chain seq x y z
N MET A 1 15.34 -2.21 1.46
CA MET A 1 15.95 -3.04 0.41
C MET A 1 14.86 -3.40 -0.60
N PRO A 2 15.07 -3.25 -1.91
CA PRO A 2 14.12 -3.66 -2.93
C PRO A 2 13.90 -5.17 -2.93
N GLY A 3 12.67 -5.60 -3.17
CA GLY A 3 12.29 -7.00 -3.24
C GLY A 3 11.17 -7.22 -4.26
N ILE A 4 11.01 -8.45 -4.69
CA ILE A 4 9.95 -8.87 -5.60
C ILE A 4 9.17 -10.00 -4.94
N ARG A 5 7.86 -9.90 -5.01
CA ARG A 5 6.95 -10.96 -4.56
C ARG A 5 6.31 -11.64 -5.76
N PHE A 6 6.42 -12.96 -5.78
CA PHE A 6 5.73 -13.82 -6.73
C PHE A 6 4.56 -14.50 -6.04
N ILE A 7 3.43 -14.52 -6.71
CA ILE A 7 2.26 -15.28 -6.30
C ILE A 7 1.88 -16.15 -7.50
N THR A 8 1.92 -17.45 -7.34
CA THR A 8 1.50 -18.43 -8.34
C THR A 8 0.36 -19.27 -7.79
N SER A 9 -0.49 -19.77 -8.66
CA SER A 9 -1.52 -20.74 -8.30
C SER A 9 -1.17 -22.09 -8.93
N ASP A 10 -0.94 -23.08 -8.11
CA ASP A 10 -0.62 -24.43 -8.55
C ASP A 10 -1.78 -25.14 -9.25
N THR A 11 -2.99 -24.59 -9.11
CA THR A 11 -4.21 -25.17 -9.70
C THR A 11 -4.52 -24.65 -11.12
N GLY A 12 -3.69 -23.76 -11.67
CA GLY A 12 -3.89 -23.20 -13.00
C GLY A 12 -5.15 -22.31 -13.15
N VAL A 13 -5.83 -22.01 -12.05
CA VAL A 13 -7.09 -21.23 -12.06
C VAL A 13 -6.84 -19.73 -11.92
N ALA A 14 -5.67 -19.32 -11.41
CA ALA A 14 -5.31 -17.92 -11.22
C ALA A 14 -4.07 -17.53 -11.99
N SER A 15 -4.02 -16.28 -12.45
CA SER A 15 -2.84 -15.69 -13.08
C SER A 15 -1.68 -15.63 -12.09
N ALA A 16 -0.45 -15.81 -12.59
CA ALA A 16 0.73 -15.47 -11.81
C ALA A 16 0.78 -13.94 -11.60
N LYS A 17 1.09 -13.52 -10.38
CA LYS A 17 1.20 -12.09 -10.06
C LYS A 17 2.61 -11.78 -9.60
N VAL A 18 3.13 -10.65 -10.06
CA VAL A 18 4.44 -10.13 -9.68
C VAL A 18 4.24 -8.72 -9.13
N SER A 19 4.77 -8.45 -7.94
CA SER A 19 4.66 -7.12 -7.32
C SER A 19 5.99 -6.68 -6.74
N ALA A 20 6.24 -5.36 -6.78
CA ALA A 20 7.41 -4.75 -6.18
C ALA A 20 7.20 -4.52 -4.68
N LEU A 21 8.25 -4.76 -3.90
CA LEU A 21 8.28 -4.57 -2.46
C LEU A 21 9.46 -3.70 -2.06
N LEU A 22 9.26 -2.87 -1.03
CA LEU A 22 10.32 -2.35 -0.21
C LEU A 22 10.39 -3.17 1.09
N LEU A 23 11.50 -3.86 1.29
CA LEU A 23 11.75 -4.58 2.53
C LEU A 23 12.33 -3.59 3.54
N GLY A 24 11.49 -3.13 4.47
CA GLY A 24 11.89 -2.37 5.66
C GLY A 24 12.29 -3.31 6.80
N PHE A 25 12.68 -2.73 7.94
CA PHE A 25 13.12 -3.50 9.12
C PHE A 25 12.01 -4.33 9.76
N GLN A 26 10.75 -4.01 9.53
CA GLN A 26 9.62 -4.68 10.20
C GLN A 26 8.58 -5.27 9.23
N CYS A 27 8.40 -4.68 8.04
CA CYS A 27 7.41 -5.16 7.06
C CYS A 27 7.79 -4.89 5.62
N PRO A 28 7.40 -5.77 4.70
CA PRO A 28 7.42 -5.44 3.29
C PRO A 28 6.34 -4.41 2.98
N ILE A 29 6.74 -3.29 2.40
CA ILE A 29 5.85 -2.23 1.90
C ILE A 29 5.65 -2.47 0.42
N HIS A 30 4.40 -2.64 0.00
CA HIS A 30 4.07 -2.70 -1.41
C HIS A 30 4.20 -1.32 -2.04
N ILE A 31 5.05 -1.23 -3.05
CA ILE A 31 5.24 -0.02 -3.85
C ILE A 31 4.90 -0.34 -5.30
N GLY A 32 3.85 0.27 -5.80
CA GLY A 32 3.42 0.11 -7.18
C GLY A 32 2.36 -0.96 -7.42
N GLY A 33 2.00 -1.11 -8.69
CA GLY A 33 0.98 -2.05 -9.14
C GLY A 33 1.46 -3.50 -9.12
N CYS A 34 0.49 -4.41 -9.21
CA CYS A 34 0.73 -5.82 -9.43
C CYS A 34 0.63 -6.10 -10.94
N ILE A 35 1.63 -6.76 -11.49
CA ILE A 35 1.59 -7.23 -12.88
C ILE A 35 1.08 -8.67 -12.88
N SER A 36 0.02 -8.92 -13.65
CA SER A 36 -0.59 -10.25 -13.77
C SER A 36 -0.15 -10.88 -15.09
N VAL A 37 0.38 -12.11 -15.01
CA VAL A 37 0.68 -12.94 -16.18
C VAL A 37 -0.37 -14.04 -16.23
N ASP A 38 -1.18 -14.05 -17.29
CA ASP A 38 -2.25 -15.04 -17.43
C ASP A 38 -1.66 -16.39 -17.86
N HIS A 39 -1.91 -17.43 -17.09
CA HIS A 39 -1.49 -18.79 -17.41
C HIS A 39 -2.44 -19.52 -18.38
N ARG A 40 -3.54 -18.89 -18.75
CA ARG A 40 -4.48 -19.48 -19.71
C ARG A 40 -3.93 -19.32 -21.12
N HIS A 41 -3.70 -20.42 -21.81
CA HIS A 41 -3.30 -20.47 -23.22
C HIS A 41 -1.82 -20.17 -23.56
N GLY A 42 -0.89 -20.76 -22.79
CA GLY A 42 0.50 -20.86 -23.24
C GLY A 42 1.33 -19.59 -23.02
N SER A 43 1.14 -18.94 -21.87
CA SER A 43 2.10 -17.90 -21.44
C SER A 43 3.52 -18.47 -21.45
N THR A 44 4.40 -17.77 -22.10
CA THR A 44 5.78 -18.17 -22.28
C THR A 44 6.67 -17.55 -21.20
N ILE A 45 7.88 -18.08 -21.05
CA ILE A 45 8.93 -17.46 -20.21
C ILE A 45 9.14 -15.98 -20.64
N ALA A 46 9.03 -15.69 -21.93
CA ALA A 46 9.15 -14.33 -22.46
C ALA A 46 8.08 -13.35 -21.94
N ASP A 47 6.84 -13.81 -21.71
CA ASP A 47 5.79 -12.98 -21.13
C ASP A 47 6.11 -12.62 -19.68
N PHE A 48 6.71 -13.57 -18.98
CA PHE A 48 7.14 -13.38 -17.59
C PHE A 48 8.36 -12.45 -17.50
N GLU A 49 9.36 -12.60 -18.38
CA GLU A 49 10.51 -11.71 -18.49
C GLU A 49 10.05 -10.27 -18.78
N LYS A 50 9.13 -10.10 -19.73
CA LYS A 50 8.54 -8.78 -20.03
C LYS A 50 7.82 -8.17 -18.83
N ALA A 51 7.10 -8.97 -18.05
CA ALA A 51 6.43 -8.50 -16.83
C ALA A 51 7.46 -8.05 -15.77
N LEU A 52 8.57 -8.77 -15.63
CA LEU A 52 9.68 -8.38 -14.75
C LEU A 52 10.33 -7.08 -15.20
N ASP A 53 10.63 -6.93 -16.50
CA ASP A 53 11.23 -5.72 -17.04
C ASP A 53 10.33 -4.50 -16.81
N GLN A 54 9.01 -4.65 -17.00
CA GLN A 54 8.04 -3.59 -16.69
C GLN A 54 8.05 -3.24 -15.19
N LEU A 55 8.12 -4.24 -14.32
CA LEU A 55 8.19 -4.03 -12.87
C LEU A 55 9.45 -3.26 -12.48
N PHE A 56 10.61 -3.65 -13.03
CA PHE A 56 11.87 -2.97 -12.78
C PHE A 56 11.88 -1.53 -13.29
N ALA A 57 11.29 -1.29 -14.47
CA ALA A 57 11.17 0.06 -15.02
C ALA A 57 10.33 0.99 -14.12
N GLN A 58 9.26 0.46 -13.51
CA GLN A 58 8.39 1.23 -12.61
C GLN A 58 8.97 1.40 -11.18
N PHE A 59 9.97 0.61 -10.82
CA PHE A 59 10.48 0.58 -9.45
C PHE A 59 11.07 1.92 -9.00
N GLY A 60 11.85 2.56 -9.88
CA GLY A 60 12.43 3.88 -9.62
C GLY A 60 11.36 4.96 -9.37
N ASP A 61 10.32 4.97 -10.18
CA ASP A 61 9.21 5.91 -10.06
C ASP A 61 8.44 5.70 -8.74
N ASN A 62 8.22 4.45 -8.35
CA ASN A 62 7.52 4.12 -7.11
C ASN A 62 8.32 4.55 -5.88
N ILE A 63 9.64 4.39 -5.89
CA ILE A 63 10.52 4.89 -4.82
C ILE A 63 10.47 6.42 -4.77
N ALA A 64 10.55 7.08 -5.92
CA ALA A 64 10.44 8.54 -6.00
C ALA A 64 9.11 9.04 -5.44
N GLN A 65 8.00 8.36 -5.74
CA GLN A 65 6.69 8.68 -5.17
C GLN A 65 6.67 8.55 -3.66
N LEU A 66 7.25 7.49 -3.09
CA LEU A 66 7.36 7.33 -1.64
C LEU A 66 8.22 8.44 -1.01
N GLN A 67 9.33 8.80 -1.65
CA GLN A 67 10.18 9.90 -1.19
C GLN A 67 9.48 11.25 -1.26
N ASN A 68 8.69 11.52 -2.29
CA ASN A 68 7.92 12.75 -2.42
C ASN A 68 6.92 12.95 -1.27
N LEU A 69 6.45 11.87 -0.64
CA LEU A 69 5.58 11.99 0.53
C LEU A 69 6.27 12.66 1.74
N LEU A 70 7.60 12.64 1.81
CA LEU A 70 8.37 13.32 2.86
C LEU A 70 8.26 14.85 2.78
N ASP A 71 8.07 15.38 1.59
CA ASP A 71 7.97 16.82 1.35
C ASP A 71 6.54 17.36 1.50
N ILE A 72 5.56 16.48 1.68
CA ILE A 72 4.14 16.85 1.84
C ILE A 72 3.82 16.95 3.32
N HIS A 73 3.81 18.18 3.84
CA HIS A 73 3.42 18.47 5.22
C HIS A 73 1.90 18.56 5.34
N LEU A 74 1.34 17.93 6.36
CA LEU A 74 -0.09 17.89 6.65
C LEU A 74 -0.38 18.67 7.93
N ALA A 75 -1.33 19.62 7.86
CA ALA A 75 -1.80 20.38 9.02
C ALA A 75 -2.77 19.56 9.88
N TYR A 76 -3.49 18.63 9.26
CA TYR A 76 -4.50 17.78 9.93
C TYR A 76 -4.25 16.29 9.61
N PRO A 77 -3.10 15.72 10.04
CA PRO A 77 -2.66 14.39 9.58
C PRO A 77 -3.63 13.27 9.98
N VAL A 78 -4.27 13.34 11.15
CA VAL A 78 -5.28 12.34 11.59
C VAL A 78 -6.52 12.38 10.69
N ASN A 79 -6.98 13.59 10.35
CA ASN A 79 -8.11 13.75 9.42
C ASN A 79 -7.75 13.27 8.02
N ALA A 80 -6.54 13.57 7.55
CA ALA A 80 -6.02 13.11 6.27
C ALA A 80 -5.96 11.58 6.24
N MET A 81 -5.40 10.95 7.27
CA MET A 81 -5.35 9.49 7.39
C MET A 81 -6.75 8.86 7.33
N THR A 82 -7.70 9.41 8.09
CA THR A 82 -9.09 8.92 8.10
C THR A 82 -9.73 8.99 6.71
N ARG A 83 -9.56 10.11 6.02
CA ARG A 83 -10.11 10.30 4.67
C ARG A 83 -9.48 9.40 3.63
N VAL A 84 -8.16 9.25 3.68
CA VAL A 84 -7.41 8.38 2.77
C VAL A 84 -7.80 6.91 3.01
N CYS A 85 -7.88 6.46 4.26
CA CYS A 85 -8.33 5.11 4.58
C CYS A 85 -9.75 4.83 4.05
N LYS A 86 -10.67 5.80 4.17
CA LYS A 86 -12.02 5.70 3.58
C LYS A 86 -11.97 5.65 2.06
N LYS A 87 -11.19 6.53 1.43
CA LYS A 87 -11.03 6.59 -0.03
C LYS A 87 -10.50 5.28 -0.60
N LEU A 88 -9.59 4.64 0.11
CA LEU A 88 -8.97 3.37 -0.28
C LEU A 88 -9.76 2.15 0.20
N CYS A 89 -10.95 2.34 0.79
CA CYS A 89 -11.81 1.26 1.29
C CYS A 89 -11.09 0.30 2.25
N MET A 90 -10.26 0.87 3.16
CA MET A 90 -9.58 0.06 4.16
C MET A 90 -10.57 -0.57 5.15
N PRO A 91 -10.28 -1.76 5.72
CA PRO A 91 -11.16 -2.41 6.69
C PRO A 91 -11.40 -1.52 7.91
N LYS A 92 -12.66 -1.21 8.21
CA LYS A 92 -13.05 -0.21 9.22
C LYS A 92 -12.37 -0.45 10.57
N LYS A 93 -12.45 -1.66 11.12
CA LYS A 93 -11.89 -1.98 12.43
C LYS A 93 -10.39 -1.70 12.48
N ALA A 94 -9.62 -2.30 11.56
CA ALA A 94 -8.18 -2.13 11.50
C ALA A 94 -7.76 -0.68 11.21
N ALA A 95 -8.52 0.03 10.37
CA ALA A 95 -8.26 1.45 10.10
C ALA A 95 -8.49 2.33 11.33
N VAL A 96 -9.56 2.11 12.08
CA VAL A 96 -9.85 2.85 13.31
C VAL A 96 -8.74 2.62 14.35
N GLU A 97 -8.30 1.39 14.55
CA GLU A 97 -7.20 1.05 15.44
C GLU A 97 -5.89 1.77 15.03
N ALA A 98 -5.53 1.71 13.75
CA ALA A 98 -4.33 2.38 13.23
C ALA A 98 -4.40 3.91 13.38
N ILE A 99 -5.57 4.53 13.12
CA ILE A 99 -5.80 5.96 13.30
C ILE A 99 -5.65 6.37 14.76
N GLN A 100 -6.19 5.60 15.70
CA GLN A 100 -6.06 5.86 17.13
C GLN A 100 -4.61 5.75 17.59
N MET A 101 -3.87 4.74 17.14
CA MET A 101 -2.45 4.59 17.45
C MET A 101 -1.64 5.77 16.92
N PHE A 102 -1.93 6.21 15.71
CA PHE A 102 -1.28 7.37 15.11
C PHE A 102 -1.59 8.66 15.89
N GLU A 103 -2.85 8.92 16.22
CA GLU A 103 -3.28 10.08 17.00
C GLU A 103 -2.57 10.13 18.37
N MET A 104 -2.47 9.00 19.04
CA MET A 104 -1.76 8.89 20.33
C MET A 104 -0.27 9.17 20.21
N SER A 105 0.37 8.74 19.11
CA SER A 105 1.81 8.91 18.89
C SER A 105 2.19 10.34 18.52
N TYR A 106 1.34 11.03 17.76
CA TYR A 106 1.62 12.38 17.23
C TYR A 106 1.16 13.52 18.14
N GLY A 107 0.25 13.27 19.08
CA GLY A 107 -0.15 14.24 20.08
C GLY A 107 -0.63 15.60 19.57
N GLY A 108 -1.07 15.68 18.30
CA GLY A 108 -1.55 16.91 17.66
C GLY A 108 -0.47 17.73 16.93
N GLY A 109 0.74 17.19 16.74
CA GLY A 109 1.80 17.81 15.92
C GLY A 109 1.51 17.78 14.41
N SER A 110 2.35 18.46 13.63
CA SER A 110 2.39 18.33 12.17
C SER A 110 3.11 17.02 11.79
N ALA A 111 2.65 16.39 10.71
CA ALA A 111 3.27 15.18 10.17
C ALA A 111 3.39 15.30 8.65
N THR A 112 4.25 14.50 8.05
CA THR A 112 4.32 14.37 6.60
C THR A 112 3.32 13.32 6.10
N ALA A 113 2.98 13.37 4.82
CA ALA A 113 2.19 12.31 4.19
C ALA A 113 2.90 10.95 4.26
N HIS A 114 4.24 10.94 4.30
CA HIS A 114 5.04 9.74 4.54
C HIS A 114 4.77 9.14 5.93
N ASP A 115 4.75 9.97 6.99
CA ASP A 115 4.47 9.49 8.34
C ASP A 115 3.08 8.85 8.43
N VAL A 116 2.09 9.49 7.81
CA VAL A 116 0.72 8.95 7.74
C VAL A 116 0.68 7.65 6.94
N PHE A 117 1.36 7.60 5.78
CA PHE A 117 1.45 6.40 4.97
C PHE A 117 2.10 5.24 5.73
N MET A 118 3.16 5.51 6.49
CA MET A 118 3.81 4.51 7.35
C MET A 118 2.90 4.04 8.48
N ALA A 119 2.15 4.95 9.11
CA ALA A 119 1.17 4.58 10.14
C ALA A 119 0.03 3.71 9.58
N MET A 120 -0.39 3.93 8.34
CA MET A 120 -1.39 3.09 7.68
C MET A 120 -0.94 1.63 7.51
N GLN A 121 0.37 1.33 7.56
CA GLN A 121 0.86 -0.05 7.49
C GLN A 121 0.38 -0.91 8.67
N GLU A 122 0.01 -0.32 9.81
CA GLU A 122 -0.58 -1.03 10.96
C GLU A 122 -1.87 -1.78 10.57
N ILE A 123 -2.61 -1.26 9.59
CA ILE A 123 -3.80 -1.94 9.04
C ILE A 123 -3.40 -3.33 8.49
N MET A 124 -2.26 -3.40 7.80
CA MET A 124 -1.76 -4.65 7.23
C MET A 124 -1.34 -5.64 8.33
N PHE A 125 -0.74 -5.15 9.42
CA PHE A 125 -0.38 -5.97 10.58
C PHE A 125 -1.62 -6.55 11.25
N THR A 126 -2.59 -5.71 11.56
CA THR A 126 -3.86 -6.14 12.18
C THR A 126 -4.53 -7.20 11.32
N MET A 127 -4.62 -6.99 10.01
CA MET A 127 -5.26 -7.94 9.10
C MET A 127 -4.51 -9.28 9.00
N ARG A 128 -3.17 -9.27 9.06
CA ARG A 128 -2.37 -10.50 9.12
C ARG A 128 -2.55 -11.22 10.44
N ALA A 129 -2.56 -10.50 11.57
CA ALA A 129 -2.80 -11.06 12.89
C ALA A 129 -4.19 -11.71 12.99
N GLU A 130 -5.19 -11.13 12.35
CA GLU A 130 -6.55 -11.69 12.24
C GLU A 130 -6.66 -12.83 11.21
N LYS A 131 -5.56 -13.26 10.61
CA LYS A 131 -5.50 -14.35 9.61
C LYS A 131 -6.41 -14.08 8.40
N ALA A 132 -6.45 -12.83 7.92
CA ALA A 132 -7.15 -12.49 6.69
C ALA A 132 -6.66 -13.38 5.53
N SER A 133 -7.57 -13.73 4.63
CA SER A 133 -7.24 -14.56 3.45
C SER A 133 -6.21 -13.86 2.57
N GLU A 134 -5.40 -14.64 1.86
CA GLU A 134 -4.35 -14.12 0.98
C GLU A 134 -4.92 -13.18 -0.10
N SER A 135 -6.05 -13.53 -0.70
CA SER A 135 -6.72 -12.67 -1.69
C SER A 135 -7.12 -11.31 -1.11
N LYS A 136 -7.58 -11.29 0.14
CA LYS A 136 -7.91 -10.04 0.85
C LYS A 136 -6.66 -9.22 1.14
N MET A 137 -5.57 -9.88 1.55
CA MET A 137 -4.29 -9.21 1.78
C MET A 137 -3.74 -8.58 0.50
N ILE A 138 -3.78 -9.29 -0.63
CA ILE A 138 -3.35 -8.76 -1.93
C ILE A 138 -4.15 -7.51 -2.30
N SER A 139 -5.49 -7.57 -2.17
CA SER A 139 -6.34 -6.40 -2.49
C SER A 139 -6.05 -5.20 -1.58
N LEU A 140 -5.75 -5.44 -0.30
CA LEU A 140 -5.37 -4.39 0.62
C LEU A 140 -4.02 -3.77 0.28
N GLU A 141 -3.05 -4.60 -0.09
CA GLU A 141 -1.72 -4.16 -0.53
C GLU A 141 -1.81 -3.30 -1.79
N GLU A 142 -2.61 -3.71 -2.78
CA GLU A 142 -2.88 -2.91 -3.99
C GLU A 142 -3.56 -1.57 -3.65
N ASN A 143 -4.52 -1.57 -2.74
CA ASN A 143 -5.18 -0.34 -2.29
C ASN A 143 -4.21 0.56 -1.52
N MET A 144 -3.36 -0.01 -0.66
CA MET A 144 -2.34 0.74 0.07
C MET A 144 -1.34 1.41 -0.89
N ALA A 145 -0.88 0.70 -1.92
CA ALA A 145 0.03 1.25 -2.92
C ALA A 145 -0.57 2.47 -3.65
N ARG A 146 -1.89 2.52 -3.84
CA ARG A 146 -2.57 3.70 -4.42
C ARG A 146 -2.41 4.96 -3.58
N ALA A 147 -2.15 4.84 -2.27
CA ALA A 147 -1.88 5.99 -1.42
C ALA A 147 -0.66 6.80 -1.87
N LEU A 148 0.32 6.16 -2.53
CA LEU A 148 1.52 6.81 -3.05
C LEU A 148 1.22 7.84 -4.14
N THR A 149 0.12 7.65 -4.89
CA THR A 149 -0.26 8.49 -6.02
C THR A 149 -1.37 9.49 -5.70
N LEU A 150 -1.88 9.49 -4.45
CA LEU A 150 -2.92 10.42 -4.03
C LEU A 150 -2.37 11.83 -3.88
N ARG A 151 -3.22 12.80 -4.20
CA ARG A 151 -2.97 14.20 -3.88
C ARG A 151 -3.36 14.46 -2.42
N TRP A 152 -2.41 14.27 -1.50
CA TRP A 152 -2.64 14.30 -0.05
C TRP A 152 -3.24 15.62 0.44
N SER A 153 -2.92 16.75 -0.22
CA SER A 153 -3.51 18.05 0.10
C SER A 153 -5.05 18.07 0.02
N ASP A 154 -5.66 17.24 -0.81
CA ASP A 154 -7.11 17.16 -0.95
C ASP A 154 -7.79 16.50 0.26
N TYR A 155 -7.00 15.80 1.07
CA TYR A 155 -7.45 15.09 2.28
C TYR A 155 -7.07 15.82 3.58
N ASP A 156 -6.16 16.81 3.51
CA ASP A 156 -5.67 17.59 4.64
C ASP A 156 -6.64 18.71 5.03
N LEU A 157 -7.78 18.34 5.58
CA LEU A 157 -8.88 19.26 5.87
C LEU A 157 -9.17 19.30 7.38
N ALA A 158 -9.40 20.50 7.92
CA ALA A 158 -9.69 20.75 9.33
C ALA A 158 -10.92 19.99 9.84
N ARG A 159 -11.95 19.82 8.98
CA ARG A 159 -13.19 19.14 9.36
C ARG A 159 -12.93 17.68 9.72
N LYS A 160 -13.22 17.32 10.96
CA LYS A 160 -13.13 15.93 11.43
C LYS A 160 -14.13 15.05 10.66
N VAL A 161 -13.68 13.84 10.33
CA VAL A 161 -14.51 12.81 9.67
C VAL A 161 -14.40 11.54 10.51
N GLU A 162 -15.53 10.98 10.86
CA GLU A 162 -15.57 9.66 11.49
C GLU A 162 -15.45 8.55 10.45
N TYR A 163 -14.85 7.44 10.83
CA TYR A 163 -14.67 6.30 9.94
C TYR A 163 -15.95 5.45 9.82
#